data_f56f8dace06b4dc04ea5261b489e70c8
#
_entry.id   f56f8dace06b4dc04ea5261b489e70c8
#
_cell.length_a   1.000
_cell.length_b   1.000
_cell.length_c   1.000
_cell.angle_alpha   90.00
_cell.angle_beta   90.00
_cell.angle_gamma   90.00
#
_symmetry.space_group_name_H-M   'P 1'
#
loop_
_entity.id
_entity.type
_entity.pdbx_description
1 polymer ?
#
loop_
_entity_poly.entity_id
_entity_poly.type
_entity_poly.pdbx_seq_one_letter_code
_entity_poly.pdbx_strand_id
1 'polypeptide(L)'
;MATILAYTSPALGHLFPFNALLLELSGRGHKIHLRTVSAGVEMGRRLGFTTDTIDPRIEAIVHDDWKASNPRAALKRAVDVFCRRAAYEVVDLTDAITRTRPDALIVDVNCWGAQSVADARDIPWACFSPYTPPLQSHGVPPFGLGLGPLPGVLGRVRDATLRPIVMGMLEKAVLPLGNNIRASAGAPPVASVDEFMRRAPLMLVASGKPFEYPQTNWGDAVQMIGPCMFEPAMDQVPDWLTAIDRPIVLVTTSSQKQADAKLVATTMTALADEPVHVVATLPAGLPSDVTLGPNATVCEFVPHGPVLDRAVCAVTHGGMGATQKALARGVPVCVVPFGRDQFEVARRVEVARCGTRLPAKKLTAARLLANVRQAMTMTDGARRVAAGFAATGGVARGAGLIEQRVLRTALSFAGKDLEGGTRPR
;
A
#
# COMPACT_ATOMS: atom_id res chain seq x y z
N MET A 1 4.48 5.06 27.69
CA MET A 1 4.20 6.19 26.78
C MET A 1 5.51 6.49 26.05
N ALA A 2 5.49 6.53 24.72
CA ALA A 2 6.65 6.84 23.89
C ALA A 2 6.28 7.88 22.82
N THR A 3 7.27 8.61 22.33
CA THR A 3 7.14 9.55 21.22
C THR A 3 7.58 8.82 19.95
N ILE A 4 6.68 8.67 19.00
CA ILE A 4 6.90 7.96 17.72
C ILE A 4 6.89 8.99 16.59
N LEU A 5 7.98 9.04 15.81
CA LEU A 5 8.03 9.82 14.58
C LEU A 5 7.69 8.91 13.39
N ALA A 6 6.58 9.21 12.75
CA ALA A 6 6.08 8.51 11.59
C ALA A 6 6.37 9.31 10.31
N TYR A 7 6.90 8.67 9.27
CA TYR A 7 7.29 9.32 8.01
C TYR A 7 6.64 8.62 6.82
N THR A 8 5.81 9.33 6.05
CA THR A 8 5.07 8.76 4.91
C THR A 8 5.57 9.25 3.56
N SER A 9 5.41 8.43 2.54
CA SER A 9 5.58 8.84 1.14
C SER A 9 4.48 9.83 0.72
N PRO A 10 4.70 10.66 -0.33
CA PRO A 10 3.73 11.66 -0.78
C PRO A 10 2.58 11.03 -1.57
N ALA A 11 1.82 10.14 -0.93
CA ALA A 11 0.70 9.43 -1.53
C ALA A 11 -0.40 9.16 -0.50
N LEU A 12 -1.62 9.65 -0.73
CA LEU A 12 -2.77 9.42 0.16
C LEU A 12 -3.09 7.93 0.30
N GLY A 13 -2.85 7.12 -0.74
CA GLY A 13 -3.01 5.66 -0.68
C GLY A 13 -2.08 4.97 0.32
N HIS A 14 -0.96 5.60 0.69
CA HIS A 14 -0.06 5.16 1.74
C HIS A 14 -0.43 5.75 3.11
N LEU A 15 -0.79 7.03 3.13
CA LEU A 15 -1.15 7.74 4.35
C LEU A 15 -2.39 7.13 5.03
N PHE A 16 -3.43 6.77 4.28
CA PHE A 16 -4.66 6.26 4.89
C PHE A 16 -4.44 4.99 5.71
N PRO A 17 -3.86 3.90 5.19
CA PRO A 17 -3.59 2.72 6.00
C PRO A 17 -2.57 2.99 7.12
N PHE A 18 -1.66 3.95 6.92
CA PHE A 18 -0.73 4.34 7.97
C PHE A 18 -1.44 5.05 9.12
N ASN A 19 -2.38 5.97 8.83
CA ASN A 19 -3.18 6.64 9.85
C ASN A 19 -3.96 5.65 10.73
N ALA A 20 -4.46 4.55 10.17
CA ALA A 20 -5.13 3.51 10.94
C ALA A 20 -4.21 2.92 12.03
N LEU A 21 -2.95 2.61 11.67
CA LEU A 21 -1.96 2.09 12.60
C LEU A 21 -1.55 3.14 13.65
N LEU A 22 -1.37 4.39 13.22
CA LEU A 22 -0.99 5.50 14.11
C LEU A 22 -2.10 5.86 15.10
N LEU A 23 -3.37 5.78 14.70
CA LEU A 23 -4.52 5.94 15.59
C LEU A 23 -4.55 4.89 16.68
N GLU A 24 -4.29 3.63 16.34
CA GLU A 24 -4.21 2.56 17.34
C GLU A 24 -3.08 2.79 18.33
N LEU A 25 -1.90 3.21 17.86
CA LEU A 25 -0.76 3.56 18.73
C LEU A 25 -1.08 4.77 19.62
N SER A 26 -1.73 5.81 19.06
CA SER A 26 -2.17 6.99 19.82
C SER A 26 -3.20 6.61 20.89
N GLY A 27 -4.16 5.75 20.55
CA GLY A 27 -5.16 5.21 21.49
C GLY A 27 -4.55 4.40 22.63
N ARG A 28 -3.36 3.82 22.42
CA ARG A 28 -2.56 3.14 23.47
C ARG A 28 -1.69 4.10 24.28
N GLY A 29 -1.81 5.41 24.06
CA GLY A 29 -1.14 6.44 24.84
C GLY A 29 0.24 6.85 24.31
N HIS A 30 0.63 6.48 23.10
CA HIS A 30 1.85 6.99 22.47
C HIS A 30 1.61 8.35 21.83
N LYS A 31 2.63 9.23 21.86
CA LYS A 31 2.62 10.52 21.15
C LYS A 31 3.07 10.32 19.70
N ILE A 32 2.25 10.75 18.77
CA ILE A 32 2.54 10.62 17.33
C ILE A 32 2.98 11.96 16.76
N HIS A 33 4.17 11.98 16.17
CA HIS A 33 4.62 13.05 15.28
C HIS A 33 4.60 12.49 13.86
N LEU A 34 3.79 13.10 12.99
CA LEU A 34 3.60 12.63 11.61
C LEU A 34 4.21 13.61 10.62
N ARG A 35 5.11 13.12 9.78
CA ARG A 35 5.62 13.82 8.58
C ARG A 35 4.93 13.24 7.36
N THR A 36 4.17 14.07 6.65
CA THR A 36 3.32 13.59 5.55
C THR A 36 3.17 14.63 4.43
N VAL A 37 2.49 14.23 3.37
CA VAL A 37 2.09 15.09 2.24
C VAL A 37 1.23 16.26 2.73
N SER A 38 1.37 17.44 2.07
CA SER A 38 0.64 18.66 2.45
C SER A 38 -0.87 18.45 2.59
N ALA A 39 -1.48 17.72 1.66
CA ALA A 39 -2.91 17.36 1.71
C ALA A 39 -3.30 16.47 2.91
N GLY A 40 -2.34 15.85 3.58
CA GLY A 40 -2.57 14.99 4.75
C GLY A 40 -2.43 15.69 6.10
N VAL A 41 -1.84 16.90 6.14
CA VAL A 41 -1.48 17.59 7.40
C VAL A 41 -2.70 17.88 8.27
N GLU A 42 -3.71 18.49 7.68
CA GLU A 42 -4.93 18.83 8.42
C GLU A 42 -5.66 17.59 8.94
N MET A 43 -5.68 16.54 8.14
CA MET A 43 -6.22 15.23 8.57
C MET A 43 -5.46 14.70 9.79
N GLY A 44 -4.12 14.67 9.74
CA GLY A 44 -3.31 14.20 10.85
C GLY A 44 -3.55 15.01 12.14
N ARG A 45 -3.71 16.34 12.04
CA ARG A 45 -4.04 17.21 13.18
C ARG A 45 -5.41 16.89 13.77
N ARG A 46 -6.43 16.67 12.93
CA ARG A 46 -7.77 16.27 13.38
C ARG A 46 -7.78 14.90 14.07
N LEU A 47 -6.84 14.03 13.72
CA LEU A 47 -6.63 12.74 14.39
C LEU A 47 -5.87 12.86 15.72
N GLY A 48 -5.46 14.08 16.11
CA GLY A 48 -4.75 14.34 17.36
C GLY A 48 -3.23 14.19 17.26
N PHE A 49 -2.67 14.09 16.05
CA PHE A 49 -1.22 13.97 15.86
C PHE A 49 -0.56 15.35 15.75
N THR A 50 0.67 15.47 16.26
CA THR A 50 1.54 16.59 15.85
C THR A 50 1.97 16.32 14.41
N THR A 51 1.52 17.15 13.46
CA THR A 51 1.68 16.86 12.04
C THR A 51 2.31 18.04 11.30
N ASP A 52 3.36 17.73 10.55
CA ASP A 52 4.08 18.64 9.67
C ASP A 52 4.18 18.07 8.26
N THR A 53 4.37 18.94 7.26
CA THR A 53 4.65 18.51 5.88
C THR A 53 6.04 17.91 5.78
N ILE A 54 6.20 16.92 4.89
CA ILE A 54 7.50 16.57 4.32
C ILE A 54 8.04 17.73 3.48
N ASP A 55 9.33 17.71 3.14
CA ASP A 55 9.91 18.73 2.27
C ASP A 55 9.08 18.88 0.97
N PRO A 56 8.62 20.09 0.61
CA PRO A 56 7.78 20.30 -0.58
C PRO A 56 8.43 19.81 -1.90
N ARG A 57 9.75 19.75 -1.96
CA ARG A 57 10.47 19.22 -3.12
C ARG A 57 10.22 17.74 -3.34
N ILE A 58 9.90 16.98 -2.28
CA ILE A 58 9.53 15.57 -2.37
C ILE A 58 8.16 15.42 -3.06
N GLU A 59 7.20 16.26 -2.70
CA GLU A 59 5.86 16.26 -3.33
C GLU A 59 5.90 16.69 -4.79
N ALA A 60 6.77 17.67 -5.12
CA ALA A 60 6.93 18.17 -6.48
C ALA A 60 7.45 17.12 -7.48
N ILE A 61 8.12 16.07 -6.98
CA ILE A 61 8.59 14.96 -7.83
C ILE A 61 7.45 13.96 -8.02
N VAL A 62 6.74 14.05 -9.13
CA VAL A 62 5.60 13.20 -9.45
C VAL A 62 6.00 11.98 -10.28
N HIS A 63 5.26 10.88 -10.10
CA HIS A 63 5.41 9.68 -10.91
C HIS A 63 4.91 9.88 -12.33
N ASP A 64 5.73 9.53 -13.32
CA ASP A 64 5.40 9.54 -14.75
C ASP A 64 5.71 8.20 -15.45
N ASP A 65 5.92 7.15 -14.67
CA ASP A 65 6.20 5.79 -15.11
C ASP A 65 5.14 5.24 -16.09
N TRP A 66 3.88 5.66 -15.94
CA TRP A 66 2.77 5.31 -16.81
C TRP A 66 2.90 5.82 -18.26
N LYS A 67 3.76 6.82 -18.51
CA LYS A 67 4.09 7.31 -19.85
C LYS A 67 5.14 6.47 -20.57
N ALA A 68 5.69 5.46 -19.91
CA ALA A 68 6.75 4.65 -20.47
C ALA A 68 6.24 3.73 -21.57
N SER A 69 7.03 3.55 -22.62
CA SER A 69 6.69 2.69 -23.77
C SER A 69 6.82 1.18 -23.48
N ASN A 70 7.55 0.82 -22.44
CA ASN A 70 7.78 -0.58 -22.08
C ASN A 70 8.10 -0.74 -20.56
N PRO A 71 7.99 -1.97 -20.01
CA PRO A 71 8.18 -2.20 -18.56
C PRO A 71 9.56 -1.82 -18.02
N ARG A 72 10.63 -1.92 -18.81
CA ARG A 72 11.98 -1.52 -18.38
C ARG A 72 12.10 0.00 -18.22
N ALA A 73 11.53 0.74 -19.17
CA ALA A 73 11.48 2.19 -19.09
C ALA A 73 10.59 2.66 -17.92
N ALA A 74 9.49 1.98 -17.66
CA ALA A 74 8.62 2.24 -16.52
C ALA A 74 9.36 2.02 -15.19
N LEU A 75 10.06 0.89 -15.04
CA LEU A 75 10.88 0.61 -13.86
C LEU A 75 11.95 1.69 -13.65
N LYS A 76 12.70 2.05 -14.70
CA LYS A 76 13.73 3.09 -14.61
C LYS A 76 13.17 4.43 -14.14
N ARG A 77 12.01 4.86 -14.68
CA ARG A 77 11.34 6.10 -14.25
C ARG A 77 10.87 6.03 -12.81
N ALA A 78 10.29 4.90 -12.39
CA ALA A 78 9.85 4.72 -11.00
C ALA A 78 11.04 4.79 -10.02
N VAL A 79 12.14 4.10 -10.33
CA VAL A 79 13.38 4.14 -9.52
C VAL A 79 13.97 5.56 -9.47
N ASP A 80 14.01 6.27 -10.59
CA ASP A 80 14.49 7.67 -10.64
C ASP A 80 13.69 8.57 -9.70
N VAL A 81 12.36 8.44 -9.69
CA VAL A 81 11.48 9.19 -8.78
C VAL A 81 11.80 8.88 -7.32
N PHE A 82 11.90 7.60 -6.95
CA PHE A 82 12.24 7.22 -5.57
C PHE A 82 13.62 7.75 -5.15
N CYS A 83 14.62 7.62 -6.00
CA CYS A 83 15.98 8.10 -5.69
C CYS A 83 16.07 9.61 -5.59
N ARG A 84 15.39 10.36 -6.45
CA ARG A 84 15.35 11.82 -6.37
C ARG A 84 14.63 12.32 -5.11
N ARG A 85 13.54 11.69 -4.72
CA ARG A 85 12.86 11.97 -3.45
C ARG A 85 13.74 11.64 -2.27
N ALA A 86 14.41 10.50 -2.29
CA ALA A 86 15.24 10.01 -1.21
C ALA A 86 16.35 10.97 -0.81
N ALA A 87 16.93 11.71 -1.74
CA ALA A 87 17.93 12.73 -1.43
C ALA A 87 17.39 13.83 -0.51
N TYR A 88 16.14 14.25 -0.69
CA TYR A 88 15.46 15.21 0.19
C TYR A 88 14.98 14.56 1.47
N GLU A 89 14.51 13.32 1.43
CA GLU A 89 14.06 12.56 2.60
C GLU A 89 15.18 12.39 3.63
N VAL A 90 16.44 12.21 3.21
CA VAL A 90 17.60 12.11 4.10
C VAL A 90 17.73 13.37 4.97
N VAL A 91 17.63 14.54 4.38
CA VAL A 91 17.72 15.82 5.09
C VAL A 91 16.49 16.03 5.97
N ASP A 92 15.30 15.83 5.39
CA ASP A 92 14.02 16.10 6.04
C ASP A 92 13.78 15.22 7.28
N LEU A 93 14.08 13.91 7.20
CA LEU A 93 13.96 13.04 8.36
C LEU A 93 15.05 13.31 9.41
N THR A 94 16.28 13.62 9.01
CA THR A 94 17.36 13.98 9.95
C THR A 94 16.98 15.22 10.78
N ASP A 95 16.43 16.25 10.13
CA ASP A 95 15.95 17.46 10.79
C ASP A 95 14.75 17.16 11.72
N ALA A 96 13.82 16.30 11.27
CA ALA A 96 12.67 15.89 12.05
C ALA A 96 13.09 15.13 13.32
N ILE A 97 14.05 14.21 13.23
CA ILE A 97 14.62 13.49 14.38
C ILE A 97 15.25 14.47 15.38
N THR A 98 16.04 15.42 14.91
CA THR A 98 16.71 16.41 15.76
C THR A 98 15.72 17.26 16.55
N ARG A 99 14.62 17.67 15.92
CA ARG A 99 13.56 18.47 16.56
C ARG A 99 12.67 17.67 17.49
N THR A 100 12.32 16.44 17.09
CA THR A 100 11.32 15.61 17.80
C THR A 100 11.93 14.80 18.93
N ARG A 101 13.19 14.36 18.76
CA ARG A 101 13.89 13.41 19.66
C ARG A 101 13.01 12.19 19.95
N PRO A 102 12.61 11.43 18.92
CA PRO A 102 11.66 10.35 19.10
C PRO A 102 12.30 9.13 19.78
N ASP A 103 11.48 8.37 20.50
CA ASP A 103 11.86 7.08 21.08
C ASP A 103 11.89 5.97 20.00
N ALA A 104 11.14 6.13 18.90
CA ALA A 104 11.10 5.18 17.79
C ALA A 104 10.66 5.85 16.48
N LEU A 105 11.02 5.20 15.36
CA LEU A 105 10.60 5.62 14.02
C LEU A 105 9.68 4.58 13.38
N ILE A 106 8.70 5.02 12.60
CA ILE A 106 7.95 4.18 11.65
C ILE A 106 8.04 4.84 10.28
N VAL A 107 8.63 4.15 9.32
CA VAL A 107 8.93 4.69 7.99
C VAL A 107 8.19 3.91 6.92
N ASP A 108 7.55 4.62 6.00
CA ASP A 108 6.89 4.02 4.83
C ASP A 108 7.90 3.32 3.91
N VAL A 109 7.51 2.19 3.34
CA VAL A 109 8.34 1.35 2.47
C VAL A 109 8.86 2.07 1.21
N ASN A 110 8.19 3.12 0.76
CA ASN A 110 8.59 3.91 -0.41
C ASN A 110 9.51 5.10 -0.08
N CYS A 111 9.81 5.35 1.19
CA CYS A 111 10.68 6.43 1.62
C CYS A 111 12.13 5.93 1.79
N TRP A 112 12.82 5.73 0.66
CA TRP A 112 14.15 5.07 0.64
C TRP A 112 15.24 5.87 1.36
N GLY A 113 15.19 7.19 1.28
CA GLY A 113 16.08 8.08 2.03
C GLY A 113 15.82 8.02 3.52
N ALA A 114 14.55 8.11 3.92
CA ALA A 114 14.15 8.02 5.32
C ALA A 114 14.48 6.65 5.93
N GLN A 115 14.28 5.54 5.21
CA GLN A 115 14.71 4.22 5.65
C GLN A 115 16.23 4.14 5.83
N SER A 116 17.00 4.77 4.93
CA SER A 116 18.45 4.80 5.03
C SER A 116 18.93 5.58 6.26
N VAL A 117 18.27 6.71 6.59
CA VAL A 117 18.54 7.45 7.83
C VAL A 117 18.16 6.63 9.05
N ALA A 118 17.00 5.98 9.06
CA ALA A 118 16.57 5.14 10.17
C ALA A 118 17.53 3.98 10.43
N ASP A 119 18.06 3.34 9.36
CA ASP A 119 19.05 2.25 9.46
C ASP A 119 20.43 2.72 9.93
N ALA A 120 20.76 4.00 9.74
CA ALA A 120 22.04 4.59 10.15
C ALA A 120 22.05 5.15 11.59
N ARG A 121 20.91 5.15 12.28
CA ARG A 121 20.75 5.74 13.61
C ARG A 121 20.48 4.69 14.67
N ASP A 122 20.95 4.94 15.90
CA ASP A 122 20.65 4.11 17.08
C ASP A 122 19.24 4.40 17.64
N ILE A 123 18.26 4.57 16.76
CA ILE A 123 16.86 4.75 17.11
C ILE A 123 16.11 3.51 16.64
N PRO A 124 15.41 2.77 17.51
CA PRO A 124 14.60 1.64 17.09
C PRO A 124 13.56 2.03 16.05
N TRP A 125 13.40 1.22 15.01
CA TRP A 125 12.50 1.56 13.94
C TRP A 125 11.78 0.37 13.31
N ALA A 126 10.65 0.67 12.66
CA ALA A 126 9.90 -0.27 11.84
C ALA A 126 9.64 0.32 10.45
N CYS A 127 9.53 -0.56 9.47
CA CYS A 127 9.02 -0.23 8.13
C CYS A 127 7.53 -0.59 8.05
N PHE A 128 6.72 0.27 7.44
CA PHE A 128 5.32 0.00 7.14
C PHE A 128 5.11 -0.11 5.63
N SER A 129 4.56 -1.23 5.19
CA SER A 129 4.19 -1.46 3.79
C SER A 129 2.67 -1.58 3.64
N PRO A 130 2.00 -0.61 2.98
CA PRO A 130 0.57 -0.67 2.72
C PRO A 130 0.18 -1.63 1.60
N TYR A 131 1.13 -2.28 0.97
CA TYR A 131 0.96 -3.22 -0.12
C TYR A 131 1.94 -4.39 0.01
N THR A 132 1.78 -5.43 -0.81
CA THR A 132 2.69 -6.59 -0.87
C THR A 132 4.08 -6.14 -1.33
N PRO A 133 5.10 -6.20 -0.47
CA PRO A 133 6.44 -5.75 -0.84
C PRO A 133 7.12 -6.72 -1.83
N PRO A 134 8.09 -6.24 -2.64
CA PRO A 134 8.82 -7.06 -3.62
C PRO A 134 9.87 -7.97 -2.97
N LEU A 135 9.50 -8.64 -1.89
CA LEU A 135 10.36 -9.55 -1.14
C LEU A 135 10.35 -10.95 -1.75
N GLN A 136 11.51 -11.58 -1.72
CA GLN A 136 11.63 -12.96 -2.14
C GLN A 136 11.04 -13.92 -1.09
N SER A 137 10.33 -14.95 -1.59
CA SER A 137 9.84 -16.05 -0.75
C SER A 137 9.93 -17.36 -1.53
N HIS A 138 10.27 -18.44 -0.83
CA HIS A 138 10.33 -19.77 -1.44
C HIS A 138 8.93 -20.21 -1.91
N GLY A 139 8.84 -20.79 -3.11
CA GLY A 139 7.57 -21.28 -3.66
C GLY A 139 6.61 -20.17 -4.14
N VAL A 140 7.08 -18.93 -4.16
CA VAL A 140 6.36 -17.76 -4.70
C VAL A 140 7.10 -17.27 -5.95
N PRO A 141 6.40 -16.95 -7.06
CA PRO A 141 7.06 -16.42 -8.25
C PRO A 141 7.71 -15.06 -7.97
N PRO A 142 8.69 -14.65 -8.79
CA PRO A 142 9.32 -13.34 -8.65
C PRO A 142 8.28 -12.24 -8.84
N PHE A 143 8.34 -11.22 -7.95
CA PHE A 143 7.44 -10.07 -7.94
C PHE A 143 7.55 -9.22 -9.22
N GLY A 144 6.44 -8.63 -9.63
CA GLY A 144 6.37 -7.65 -10.73
C GLY A 144 5.81 -8.22 -12.05
N LEU A 145 5.78 -9.54 -12.20
CA LEU A 145 5.28 -10.19 -13.41
C LEU A 145 3.78 -10.55 -13.35
N GLY A 146 3.14 -10.43 -12.19
CA GLY A 146 1.75 -10.86 -11.97
C GLY A 146 1.55 -12.36 -12.25
N LEU A 147 2.54 -13.19 -11.90
CA LEU A 147 2.46 -14.65 -12.03
C LEU A 147 1.86 -15.26 -10.77
N GLY A 148 1.02 -16.28 -10.95
CA GLY A 148 0.53 -17.08 -9.83
C GLY A 148 1.51 -18.21 -9.46
N PRO A 149 1.46 -18.73 -8.22
CA PRO A 149 2.16 -19.95 -7.84
C PRO A 149 1.78 -21.09 -8.76
N LEU A 150 2.76 -21.86 -9.19
CA LEU A 150 2.55 -23.07 -9.98
C LEU A 150 3.08 -24.26 -9.18
N PRO A 151 2.24 -25.29 -8.90
CA PRO A 151 2.66 -26.44 -8.11
C PRO A 151 3.66 -27.34 -8.87
N GLY A 152 4.42 -28.13 -8.09
CA GLY A 152 5.29 -29.16 -8.63
C GLY A 152 6.61 -28.66 -9.22
N VAL A 153 7.24 -29.53 -9.99
CA VAL A 153 8.58 -29.30 -10.56
C VAL A 153 8.55 -28.16 -11.58
N LEU A 154 7.52 -28.07 -12.42
CA LEU A 154 7.39 -27.03 -13.45
C LEU A 154 7.38 -25.63 -12.83
N GLY A 155 6.68 -25.45 -11.70
CA GLY A 155 6.66 -24.18 -10.98
C GLY A 155 8.05 -23.83 -10.45
N ARG A 156 8.73 -24.79 -9.83
CA ARG A 156 10.10 -24.58 -9.31
C ARG A 156 11.11 -24.21 -10.40
N VAL A 157 11.07 -24.91 -11.54
CA VAL A 157 11.94 -24.61 -12.70
C VAL A 157 11.64 -23.23 -13.26
N ARG A 158 10.37 -22.91 -13.48
CA ARG A 158 9.96 -21.57 -13.95
C ARG A 158 10.50 -20.47 -13.03
N ASP A 159 10.24 -20.60 -11.74
CA ASP A 159 10.60 -19.55 -10.77
C ASP A 159 12.11 -19.45 -10.57
N ALA A 160 12.84 -20.57 -10.60
CA ALA A 160 14.29 -20.60 -10.57
C ALA A 160 14.94 -19.93 -11.78
N THR A 161 14.32 -20.07 -12.98
CA THR A 161 14.81 -19.45 -14.22
C THR A 161 14.46 -17.94 -14.28
N LEU A 162 13.24 -17.57 -13.90
CA LEU A 162 12.78 -16.19 -14.00
C LEU A 162 13.35 -15.30 -12.90
N ARG A 163 13.54 -15.83 -11.70
CA ARG A 163 13.98 -15.05 -10.54
C ARG A 163 15.29 -14.29 -10.77
N PRO A 164 16.39 -14.91 -11.22
CA PRO A 164 17.65 -14.19 -11.46
C PRO A 164 17.50 -13.12 -12.54
N ILE A 165 16.65 -13.34 -13.55
CA ILE A 165 16.41 -12.37 -14.62
C ILE A 165 15.67 -11.14 -14.07
N VAL A 166 14.57 -11.37 -13.36
CA VAL A 166 13.74 -10.28 -12.81
C VAL A 166 14.51 -9.52 -11.73
N MET A 167 15.13 -10.22 -10.79
CA MET A 167 15.91 -9.60 -9.73
C MET A 167 17.13 -8.89 -10.27
N GLY A 168 17.86 -9.46 -11.22
CA GLY A 168 19.00 -8.80 -11.83
C GLY A 168 18.63 -7.51 -12.59
N MET A 169 17.44 -7.43 -13.20
CA MET A 169 16.95 -6.17 -13.79
C MET A 169 16.63 -5.14 -12.69
N LEU A 170 16.00 -5.55 -11.62
CA LEU A 170 15.65 -4.69 -10.49
C LEU A 170 16.91 -4.19 -9.77
N GLU A 171 17.86 -5.07 -9.47
CA GLU A 171 19.12 -4.74 -8.82
C GLU A 171 19.97 -3.77 -9.64
N LYS A 172 20.09 -3.98 -10.95
CA LYS A 172 20.80 -3.06 -11.84
C LYS A 172 20.17 -1.66 -11.85
N ALA A 173 18.86 -1.56 -11.68
CA ALA A 173 18.18 -0.28 -11.63
C ALA A 173 18.30 0.40 -10.27
N VAL A 174 18.20 -0.35 -9.18
CA VAL A 174 18.05 0.18 -7.82
C VAL A 174 19.38 0.36 -7.09
N LEU A 175 20.25 -0.67 -7.09
CA LEU A 175 21.41 -0.71 -6.17
C LEU A 175 22.41 0.45 -6.35
N PRO A 176 22.81 0.85 -7.57
CA PRO A 176 23.77 1.94 -7.71
C PRO A 176 23.30 3.24 -7.05
N LEU A 177 22.05 3.63 -7.33
CA LEU A 177 21.45 4.84 -6.79
C LEU A 177 21.08 4.67 -5.31
N GLY A 178 20.51 3.52 -4.94
CA GLY A 178 20.14 3.20 -3.57
C GLY A 178 21.34 3.19 -2.62
N ASN A 179 22.47 2.61 -3.02
CA ASN A 179 23.68 2.63 -2.21
C ASN A 179 24.33 4.01 -2.09
N ASN A 180 24.21 4.88 -3.11
CA ASN A 180 24.62 6.28 -2.99
C ASN A 180 23.76 7.03 -1.95
N ILE A 181 22.45 6.80 -1.93
CA ILE A 181 21.55 7.38 -0.94
C ILE A 181 21.90 6.87 0.46
N ARG A 182 22.14 5.57 0.61
CA ARG A 182 22.56 4.95 1.88
C ARG A 182 23.85 5.58 2.39
N ALA A 183 24.83 5.73 1.52
CA ALA A 183 26.09 6.39 1.87
C ALA A 183 25.88 7.84 2.33
N SER A 184 25.00 8.62 1.67
CA SER A 184 24.68 9.99 2.08
C SER A 184 23.96 10.07 3.43
N ALA A 185 23.25 9.02 3.81
CA ALA A 185 22.60 8.89 5.12
C ALA A 185 23.52 8.32 6.22
N GLY A 186 24.73 7.88 5.86
CA GLY A 186 25.66 7.19 6.78
C GLY A 186 25.35 5.71 7.01
N ALA A 187 24.49 5.11 6.19
CA ALA A 187 24.13 3.70 6.29
C ALA A 187 25.09 2.81 5.45
N PRO A 188 25.38 1.57 5.89
CA PRO A 188 26.19 0.65 5.11
C PRO A 188 25.53 0.25 3.79
N PRO A 189 26.33 -0.05 2.74
CA PRO A 189 25.76 -0.52 1.48
C PRO A 189 25.06 -1.88 1.63
N VAL A 190 24.17 -2.20 0.69
CA VAL A 190 23.48 -3.49 0.60
C VAL A 190 23.85 -4.21 -0.70
N ALA A 191 23.85 -5.54 -0.68
CA ALA A 191 24.22 -6.37 -1.81
C ALA A 191 23.03 -6.72 -2.74
N SER A 192 21.79 -6.56 -2.26
CA SER A 192 20.58 -6.87 -3.03
C SER A 192 19.42 -5.94 -2.69
N VAL A 193 18.41 -5.90 -3.57
CA VAL A 193 17.15 -5.19 -3.27
C VAL A 193 16.37 -5.87 -2.16
N ASP A 194 16.42 -7.21 -2.07
CA ASP A 194 15.77 -7.95 -0.99
C ASP A 194 16.40 -7.60 0.37
N GLU A 195 17.74 -7.48 0.43
CA GLU A 195 18.44 -7.00 1.63
C GLU A 195 18.03 -5.56 1.97
N PHE A 196 18.00 -4.67 0.98
CA PHE A 196 17.55 -3.27 1.19
C PHE A 196 16.16 -3.21 1.83
N MET A 197 15.22 -3.98 1.30
CA MET A 197 13.84 -4.01 1.82
C MET A 197 13.74 -4.63 3.23
N ARG A 198 14.68 -5.51 3.60
CA ARG A 198 14.70 -6.20 4.90
C ARG A 198 15.54 -5.50 5.97
N ARG A 199 16.06 -4.31 5.71
CA ARG A 199 16.92 -3.59 6.68
C ARG A 199 16.20 -3.24 7.97
N ALA A 200 14.87 -3.01 7.92
CA ALA A 200 14.09 -2.75 9.10
C ALA A 200 14.06 -3.96 10.04
N PRO A 201 14.35 -3.79 11.35
CA PRO A 201 14.21 -4.85 12.34
C PRO A 201 12.81 -5.46 12.41
N LEU A 202 11.79 -4.65 12.04
CA LEU A 202 10.40 -5.06 11.88
C LEU A 202 9.81 -4.40 10.63
N MET A 203 9.27 -5.19 9.72
CA MET A 203 8.42 -4.70 8.63
C MET A 203 6.98 -5.16 8.86
N LEU A 204 6.06 -4.23 8.92
CA LEU A 204 4.62 -4.49 8.99
C LEU A 204 4.03 -4.40 7.59
N VAL A 205 3.41 -5.48 7.13
CA VAL A 205 2.75 -5.54 5.81
C VAL A 205 1.25 -5.54 6.00
N ALA A 206 0.58 -4.52 5.47
CA ALA A 206 -0.88 -4.39 5.51
C ALA A 206 -1.54 -5.37 4.53
N SER A 207 -1.35 -6.65 4.74
CA SER A 207 -1.92 -7.75 3.96
C SER A 207 -2.06 -9.00 4.83
N GLY A 208 -2.70 -10.05 4.31
CA GLY A 208 -2.92 -11.30 5.05
C GLY A 208 -3.33 -12.45 4.15
N LYS A 209 -3.21 -13.68 4.69
CA LYS A 209 -3.72 -14.87 4.01
C LYS A 209 -5.24 -14.99 4.20
N PRO A 210 -5.99 -15.54 3.22
CA PRO A 210 -5.54 -16.21 2.00
C PRO A 210 -5.38 -15.28 0.78
N PHE A 211 -5.41 -13.95 0.94
CA PHE A 211 -5.12 -13.04 -0.16
C PHE A 211 -3.66 -13.16 -0.60
N GLU A 212 -2.70 -13.16 0.35
CA GLU A 212 -1.33 -13.54 0.06
C GLU A 212 -1.25 -15.04 -0.25
N TYR A 213 -0.33 -15.43 -1.13
CA TYR A 213 -0.16 -16.82 -1.51
C TYR A 213 0.12 -17.70 -0.28
N PRO A 214 -0.44 -18.92 -0.18
CA PRO A 214 -0.26 -19.79 0.99
C PRO A 214 1.21 -20.04 1.34
N GLN A 215 2.07 -20.14 0.32
CA GLN A 215 3.51 -20.40 0.46
C GLN A 215 4.31 -19.17 0.91
N THR A 216 3.72 -17.95 0.91
CA THR A 216 4.44 -16.74 1.30
C THR A 216 4.98 -16.87 2.72
N ASN A 217 6.30 -16.77 2.83
CA ASN A 217 7.03 -16.71 4.07
C ASN A 217 8.23 -15.77 3.89
N TRP A 218 8.19 -14.67 4.58
CA TRP A 218 9.24 -13.63 4.52
C TRP A 218 10.15 -13.63 5.74
N GLY A 219 10.02 -14.62 6.64
CA GLY A 219 10.75 -14.69 7.89
C GLY A 219 10.14 -13.83 9.00
N ASP A 220 10.75 -13.90 10.19
CA ASP A 220 10.16 -13.32 11.40
C ASP A 220 10.17 -11.78 11.43
N ALA A 221 11.14 -11.15 10.80
CA ALA A 221 11.21 -9.68 10.72
C ALA A 221 10.07 -9.05 9.91
N VAL A 222 9.39 -9.81 9.03
CA VAL A 222 8.32 -9.31 8.15
C VAL A 222 6.99 -9.93 8.57
N GLN A 223 6.11 -9.11 9.12
CA GLN A 223 4.85 -9.55 9.71
C GLN A 223 3.65 -9.04 8.93
N MET A 224 2.79 -9.96 8.48
CA MET A 224 1.48 -9.59 7.96
C MET A 224 0.58 -9.18 9.12
N ILE A 225 -0.09 -8.05 8.99
CA ILE A 225 -0.99 -7.53 10.03
C ILE A 225 -2.44 -7.41 9.56
N GLY A 226 -2.73 -7.77 8.30
CA GLY A 226 -4.06 -7.54 7.71
C GLY A 226 -4.22 -6.12 7.19
N PRO A 227 -5.34 -5.82 6.51
CA PRO A 227 -5.62 -4.48 6.02
C PRO A 227 -5.71 -3.47 7.16
N CYS A 228 -5.08 -2.32 6.97
CA CYS A 228 -5.21 -1.18 7.86
C CYS A 228 -6.29 -0.25 7.30
N MET A 229 -7.52 -0.44 7.77
CA MET A 229 -8.70 0.25 7.23
C MET A 229 -8.83 1.64 7.86
N PHE A 230 -8.72 2.66 7.03
CA PHE A 230 -8.97 4.04 7.41
C PHE A 230 -9.81 4.72 6.34
N GLU A 231 -10.80 5.47 6.79
CA GLU A 231 -11.57 6.38 5.95
C GLU A 231 -11.76 7.69 6.72
N PRO A 232 -11.62 8.84 6.05
CA PRO A 232 -11.97 10.11 6.66
C PRO A 232 -13.42 10.06 7.15
N ALA A 233 -13.67 10.60 8.33
CA ALA A 233 -15.03 10.67 8.86
C ALA A 233 -15.94 11.45 7.91
N MET A 234 -17.17 10.98 7.80
CA MET A 234 -18.27 11.69 7.15
C MET A 234 -19.31 12.02 8.22
N ASP A 235 -19.80 13.26 8.21
CA ASP A 235 -20.82 13.68 9.16
C ASP A 235 -22.14 12.95 8.91
N GLN A 236 -22.46 12.68 7.64
CA GLN A 236 -23.68 11.96 7.25
C GLN A 236 -23.45 11.19 5.93
N VAL A 237 -24.11 10.03 5.80
CA VAL A 237 -24.19 9.31 4.52
C VAL A 237 -24.97 10.19 3.54
N PRO A 238 -24.44 10.45 2.32
CA PRO A 238 -25.12 11.30 1.36
C PRO A 238 -26.53 10.79 0.98
N ASP A 239 -27.50 11.68 0.87
CA ASP A 239 -28.89 11.33 0.52
C ASP A 239 -28.98 10.57 -0.80
N TRP A 240 -28.15 10.94 -1.79
CA TRP A 240 -28.10 10.22 -3.06
C TRP A 240 -27.72 8.75 -2.92
N LEU A 241 -26.87 8.41 -1.93
CA LEU A 241 -26.46 7.03 -1.70
C LEU A 241 -27.61 6.23 -1.04
N THR A 242 -28.34 6.84 -0.13
CA THR A 242 -29.50 6.21 0.51
C THR A 242 -30.66 6.03 -0.45
N ALA A 243 -30.82 6.92 -1.43
CA ALA A 243 -31.87 6.87 -2.45
C ALA A 243 -31.65 5.79 -3.53
N ILE A 244 -30.47 5.19 -3.63
CA ILE A 244 -30.22 4.07 -4.56
C ILE A 244 -31.01 2.84 -4.07
N ASP A 245 -31.88 2.29 -4.90
CA ASP A 245 -32.72 1.12 -4.62
C ASP A 245 -32.14 -0.21 -5.18
N ARG A 246 -31.09 -0.13 -5.98
CA ARG A 246 -30.47 -1.26 -6.68
C ARG A 246 -29.16 -1.70 -6.03
N PRO A 247 -28.69 -2.95 -6.26
CA PRO A 247 -27.35 -3.37 -5.88
C PRO A 247 -26.28 -2.45 -6.50
N ILE A 248 -25.24 -2.15 -5.74
CA ILE A 248 -24.21 -1.20 -6.19
C ILE A 248 -23.01 -1.97 -6.78
N VAL A 249 -22.47 -1.44 -7.88
CA VAL A 249 -21.10 -1.75 -8.35
C VAL A 249 -20.25 -0.51 -8.12
N LEU A 250 -19.27 -0.60 -7.20
CA LEU A 250 -18.30 0.45 -6.96
C LEU A 250 -17.23 0.43 -8.05
N VAL A 251 -16.89 1.58 -8.62
CA VAL A 251 -15.76 1.73 -9.55
C VAL A 251 -14.75 2.71 -8.99
N THR A 252 -13.48 2.32 -8.93
CA THR A 252 -12.44 3.20 -8.41
C THR A 252 -11.26 3.30 -9.38
N THR A 253 -10.73 4.52 -9.53
CA THR A 253 -9.46 4.78 -10.22
C THR A 253 -8.36 5.13 -9.23
N SER A 254 -7.14 5.26 -9.72
CA SER A 254 -5.99 5.64 -8.90
C SER A 254 -6.14 7.07 -8.36
N SER A 255 -5.69 7.28 -7.12
CA SER A 255 -5.51 8.63 -6.56
C SER A 255 -4.30 9.38 -7.15
N GLN A 256 -3.44 8.68 -7.87
CA GLN A 256 -2.33 9.26 -8.63
C GLN A 256 -2.62 9.17 -10.13
N LYS A 257 -2.21 10.18 -10.91
CA LYS A 257 -2.38 10.13 -12.37
C LYS A 257 -1.81 8.84 -12.95
N GLN A 258 -2.68 8.11 -13.64
CA GLN A 258 -2.39 6.89 -14.41
C GLN A 258 -3.26 6.88 -15.68
N ALA A 259 -3.02 5.92 -16.57
CA ALA A 259 -3.81 5.75 -17.78
C ALA A 259 -5.12 4.95 -17.54
N ASP A 260 -5.76 5.14 -16.37
CA ASP A 260 -6.92 4.34 -15.91
C ASP A 260 -8.29 5.03 -16.09
N ALA A 261 -8.33 6.25 -16.61
CA ALA A 261 -9.59 6.98 -16.90
C ALA A 261 -10.55 6.16 -17.80
N LYS A 262 -9.99 5.40 -18.76
CA LYS A 262 -10.76 4.50 -19.62
C LYS A 262 -11.55 3.44 -18.84
N LEU A 263 -11.13 3.08 -17.63
CA LEU A 263 -11.82 2.08 -16.81
C LEU A 263 -13.25 2.54 -16.48
N VAL A 264 -13.41 3.79 -16.07
CA VAL A 264 -14.73 4.33 -15.72
C VAL A 264 -15.64 4.38 -16.93
N ALA A 265 -15.20 5.01 -18.03
CA ALA A 265 -15.99 5.09 -19.26
C ALA A 265 -16.42 3.70 -19.77
N THR A 266 -15.49 2.72 -19.76
CA THR A 266 -15.82 1.36 -20.16
C THR A 266 -16.81 0.68 -19.21
N THR A 267 -16.72 0.97 -17.89
CA THR A 267 -17.65 0.40 -16.91
C THR A 267 -19.04 0.99 -17.06
N MET A 268 -19.15 2.29 -17.28
CA MET A 268 -20.46 2.93 -17.54
C MET A 268 -21.15 2.31 -18.76
N THR A 269 -20.42 2.13 -19.86
CA THR A 269 -20.95 1.46 -21.05
C THR A 269 -21.29 -0.01 -20.79
N ALA A 270 -20.45 -0.73 -20.05
CA ALA A 270 -20.64 -2.17 -19.80
C ALA A 270 -21.87 -2.46 -18.93
N LEU A 271 -22.20 -1.57 -18.00
CA LEU A 271 -23.25 -1.79 -17.00
C LEU A 271 -24.51 -0.92 -17.24
N ALA A 272 -24.61 -0.23 -18.38
CA ALA A 272 -25.70 0.68 -18.68
C ALA A 272 -27.09 0.01 -18.59
N ASP A 273 -27.22 -1.24 -19.08
CA ASP A 273 -28.45 -2.00 -19.13
C ASP A 273 -28.56 -3.06 -18.00
N GLU A 274 -27.60 -3.08 -17.06
CA GLU A 274 -27.61 -4.04 -15.96
C GLU A 274 -28.50 -3.57 -14.79
N PRO A 275 -29.12 -4.48 -14.02
CA PRO A 275 -29.95 -4.15 -12.88
C PRO A 275 -29.10 -3.76 -11.64
N VAL A 276 -28.12 -2.91 -11.84
CA VAL A 276 -27.22 -2.40 -10.80
C VAL A 276 -27.11 -0.88 -10.91
N HIS A 277 -26.67 -0.23 -9.85
CA HIS A 277 -26.28 1.18 -9.86
C HIS A 277 -24.76 1.29 -9.77
N VAL A 278 -24.15 2.05 -10.67
CA VAL A 278 -22.71 2.25 -10.70
C VAL A 278 -22.35 3.48 -9.87
N VAL A 279 -21.56 3.31 -8.82
CA VAL A 279 -20.96 4.43 -8.08
C VAL A 279 -19.49 4.51 -8.44
N ALA A 280 -19.06 5.61 -9.06
CA ALA A 280 -17.68 5.80 -9.46
C ALA A 280 -17.00 6.91 -8.66
N THR A 281 -15.77 6.62 -8.15
CA THR A 281 -14.93 7.63 -7.51
C THR A 281 -13.72 7.95 -8.38
N LEU A 282 -13.53 9.24 -8.67
CA LEU A 282 -12.55 9.78 -9.60
C LEU A 282 -11.73 10.89 -8.93
N PRO A 283 -10.75 10.55 -8.08
CA PRO A 283 -9.95 11.54 -7.36
C PRO A 283 -9.14 12.49 -8.28
N ALA A 284 -8.92 12.08 -9.53
CA ALA A 284 -8.23 12.88 -10.53
C ALA A 284 -9.18 13.74 -11.42
N GLY A 285 -10.49 13.79 -11.07
CA GLY A 285 -11.53 14.48 -11.81
C GLY A 285 -12.21 13.62 -12.89
N LEU A 286 -13.40 14.01 -13.31
CA LEU A 286 -14.17 13.35 -14.37
C LEU A 286 -13.60 13.73 -15.74
N PRO A 287 -13.24 12.77 -16.61
CA PRO A 287 -12.91 13.07 -18.00
C PRO A 287 -14.13 13.66 -18.73
N SER A 288 -13.89 14.66 -19.57
CA SER A 288 -14.96 15.41 -20.28
C SER A 288 -15.75 14.56 -21.29
N ASP A 289 -15.23 13.38 -21.65
CA ASP A 289 -15.79 12.46 -22.63
C ASP A 289 -16.59 11.29 -22.01
N VAL A 290 -16.81 11.31 -20.69
CA VAL A 290 -17.62 10.28 -20.01
C VAL A 290 -19.09 10.67 -20.00
N THR A 291 -19.90 9.90 -20.73
CA THR A 291 -21.37 10.01 -20.66
C THR A 291 -21.90 9.19 -19.50
N LEU A 292 -22.65 9.83 -18.61
CA LEU A 292 -23.29 9.16 -17.46
C LEU A 292 -24.64 8.59 -17.87
N GLY A 293 -24.85 7.30 -17.58
CA GLY A 293 -26.16 6.67 -17.70
C GLY A 293 -27.08 7.00 -16.52
N PRO A 294 -28.39 6.72 -16.63
CA PRO A 294 -29.35 6.98 -15.56
C PRO A 294 -29.12 6.12 -14.30
N ASN A 295 -28.36 5.05 -14.43
CA ASN A 295 -28.00 4.13 -13.35
C ASN A 295 -26.57 4.37 -12.81
N ALA A 296 -26.07 5.61 -12.91
CA ALA A 296 -24.70 5.92 -12.51
C ALA A 296 -24.61 7.22 -11.69
N THR A 297 -23.81 7.18 -10.63
CA THR A 297 -23.40 8.35 -9.83
C THR A 297 -21.89 8.45 -9.84
N VAL A 298 -21.37 9.64 -10.14
CA VAL A 298 -19.94 9.93 -10.14
C VAL A 298 -19.63 11.02 -9.14
N CYS A 299 -18.58 10.82 -8.35
CA CYS A 299 -18.08 11.79 -7.39
C CYS A 299 -16.56 11.78 -7.39
N GLU A 300 -15.96 12.91 -7.04
CA GLU A 300 -14.51 12.99 -6.87
C GLU A 300 -14.06 12.14 -5.70
N PHE A 301 -14.81 12.20 -4.60
CA PHE A 301 -14.53 11.47 -3.39
C PHE A 301 -15.84 11.10 -2.67
N VAL A 302 -15.90 9.86 -2.20
CA VAL A 302 -16.81 9.38 -1.15
C VAL A 302 -16.09 8.29 -0.35
N PRO A 303 -16.24 8.23 0.98
CA PRO A 303 -15.77 7.08 1.75
C PRO A 303 -16.38 5.80 1.19
N HIS A 304 -15.52 4.83 0.90
CA HIS A 304 -15.98 3.61 0.22
C HIS A 304 -16.78 2.69 1.13
N GLY A 305 -16.67 2.81 2.46
CA GLY A 305 -17.36 1.96 3.42
C GLY A 305 -18.86 1.86 3.17
N PRO A 306 -19.62 2.97 3.28
CA PRO A 306 -21.06 2.97 3.07
C PRO A 306 -21.49 2.47 1.67
N VAL A 307 -20.66 2.72 0.65
CA VAL A 307 -20.91 2.22 -0.72
C VAL A 307 -20.69 0.70 -0.78
N LEU A 308 -19.59 0.22 -0.19
CA LEU A 308 -19.22 -1.20 -0.20
C LEU A 308 -20.16 -2.07 0.65
N ASP A 309 -20.76 -1.51 1.71
CA ASP A 309 -21.75 -2.22 2.53
C ASP A 309 -23.01 -2.62 1.73
N ARG A 310 -23.23 -1.98 0.56
CA ARG A 310 -24.31 -2.23 -0.38
C ARG A 310 -23.83 -2.75 -1.73
N ALA A 311 -22.53 -2.92 -1.91
CA ALA A 311 -21.95 -3.32 -3.19
C ALA A 311 -21.98 -4.85 -3.37
N VAL A 312 -22.29 -5.28 -4.59
CA VAL A 312 -22.22 -6.68 -5.03
C VAL A 312 -20.90 -6.99 -5.76
N CYS A 313 -20.19 -5.95 -6.20
CA CYS A 313 -18.88 -6.06 -6.82
C CYS A 313 -18.16 -4.70 -6.75
N ALA A 314 -16.83 -4.73 -6.74
CA ALA A 314 -16.02 -3.53 -6.96
C ALA A 314 -15.11 -3.72 -8.18
N VAL A 315 -15.14 -2.75 -9.10
CA VAL A 315 -14.24 -2.67 -10.26
C VAL A 315 -13.09 -1.74 -9.90
N THR A 316 -11.85 -2.26 -9.92
CA THR A 316 -10.68 -1.49 -9.49
C THR A 316 -9.55 -1.58 -10.52
N HIS A 317 -8.67 -0.57 -10.53
CA HIS A 317 -7.41 -0.64 -11.29
C HIS A 317 -6.38 -1.59 -10.65
N GLY A 318 -6.68 -2.18 -9.50
CA GLY A 318 -5.74 -3.03 -8.75
C GLY A 318 -4.93 -2.29 -7.69
N GLY A 319 -5.33 -1.07 -7.31
CA GLY A 319 -4.77 -0.40 -6.13
C GLY A 319 -5.09 -1.19 -4.87
N MET A 320 -4.06 -1.44 -4.04
CA MET A 320 -4.18 -2.30 -2.86
C MET A 320 -5.25 -1.82 -1.90
N GLY A 321 -5.31 -0.52 -1.59
CA GLY A 321 -6.26 0.04 -0.64
C GLY A 321 -7.73 -0.19 -1.04
N ALA A 322 -8.11 0.13 -2.28
CA ALA A 322 -9.48 -0.08 -2.75
C ALA A 322 -9.85 -1.56 -2.82
N THR A 323 -8.91 -2.41 -3.29
CA THR A 323 -9.12 -3.85 -3.39
C THR A 323 -9.31 -4.48 -2.01
N GLN A 324 -8.48 -4.10 -1.03
CA GLN A 324 -8.60 -4.62 0.35
C GLN A 324 -9.87 -4.12 1.04
N LYS A 325 -10.29 -2.88 0.82
CA LYS A 325 -11.54 -2.33 1.38
C LYS A 325 -12.76 -3.15 0.93
N ALA A 326 -12.81 -3.50 -0.36
CA ALA A 326 -13.88 -4.36 -0.89
C ALA A 326 -13.81 -5.78 -0.29
N LEU A 327 -12.63 -6.41 -0.37
CA LEU A 327 -12.46 -7.80 0.10
C LEU A 327 -12.65 -7.94 1.61
N ALA A 328 -12.25 -6.96 2.43
CA ALA A 328 -12.47 -6.98 3.87
C ALA A 328 -13.97 -6.94 4.25
N ARG A 329 -14.82 -6.46 3.35
CA ARG A 329 -16.28 -6.49 3.49
C ARG A 329 -16.94 -7.69 2.81
N GLY A 330 -16.15 -8.63 2.29
CA GLY A 330 -16.66 -9.79 1.55
C GLY A 330 -17.23 -9.47 0.18
N VAL A 331 -16.88 -8.27 -0.37
CA VAL A 331 -17.30 -7.84 -1.71
C VAL A 331 -16.26 -8.33 -2.73
N PRO A 332 -16.65 -9.14 -3.73
CA PRO A 332 -15.74 -9.61 -4.77
C PRO A 332 -15.31 -8.47 -5.70
N VAL A 333 -14.15 -8.64 -6.33
CA VAL A 333 -13.56 -7.56 -7.14
C VAL A 333 -13.32 -7.99 -8.58
N CYS A 334 -13.51 -7.06 -9.53
CA CYS A 334 -13.02 -7.19 -10.89
C CYS A 334 -11.82 -6.24 -11.06
N VAL A 335 -10.62 -6.80 -11.21
CA VAL A 335 -9.38 -6.01 -11.27
C VAL A 335 -8.91 -5.85 -12.71
N VAL A 336 -8.69 -4.60 -13.12
CA VAL A 336 -8.12 -4.23 -14.42
C VAL A 336 -6.77 -3.55 -14.20
N PRO A 337 -5.64 -4.30 -14.18
CA PRO A 337 -4.34 -3.72 -13.86
C PRO A 337 -3.74 -2.96 -15.05
N PHE A 338 -3.24 -1.75 -14.79
CA PHE A 338 -2.60 -0.89 -15.79
C PHE A 338 -1.07 -0.84 -15.63
N GLY A 339 -0.53 -1.04 -14.41
CA GLY A 339 0.91 -0.98 -14.16
C GLY A 339 1.29 -1.24 -12.72
N ARG A 340 2.55 -1.03 -12.38
CA ARG A 340 3.10 -1.10 -11.02
C ARG A 340 2.82 -2.46 -10.34
N ASP A 341 2.48 -2.43 -9.04
CA ASP A 341 2.10 -3.59 -8.22
C ASP A 341 0.70 -4.17 -8.55
N GLN A 342 -0.08 -3.47 -9.39
CA GLN A 342 -1.45 -3.86 -9.71
C GLN A 342 -1.54 -5.25 -10.35
N PHE A 343 -0.51 -5.68 -11.12
CA PHE A 343 -0.45 -7.04 -11.68
C PHE A 343 -0.37 -8.10 -10.59
N GLU A 344 0.31 -7.80 -9.50
CA GLU A 344 0.45 -8.68 -8.33
C GLU A 344 -0.86 -8.77 -7.54
N VAL A 345 -1.53 -7.63 -7.33
CA VAL A 345 -2.85 -7.56 -6.70
C VAL A 345 -3.88 -8.34 -7.50
N ALA A 346 -3.95 -8.10 -8.81
CA ALA A 346 -4.89 -8.78 -9.70
C ALA A 346 -4.68 -10.30 -9.72
N ARG A 347 -3.42 -10.75 -9.66
CA ARG A 347 -3.13 -12.19 -9.63
C ARG A 347 -3.51 -12.83 -8.29
N ARG A 348 -3.31 -12.13 -7.17
CA ARG A 348 -3.74 -12.61 -5.86
C ARG A 348 -5.25 -12.76 -5.77
N VAL A 349 -5.99 -11.80 -6.30
CA VAL A 349 -7.46 -11.87 -6.43
C VAL A 349 -7.91 -13.14 -7.15
N GLU A 350 -7.27 -13.44 -8.28
CA GLU A 350 -7.56 -14.61 -9.10
C GLU A 350 -7.23 -15.94 -8.38
N VAL A 351 -6.03 -16.01 -7.77
CA VAL A 351 -5.57 -17.19 -7.02
C VAL A 351 -6.41 -17.43 -5.77
N ALA A 352 -6.78 -16.37 -5.04
CA ALA A 352 -7.66 -16.47 -3.87
C ALA A 352 -9.12 -16.74 -4.24
N ARG A 353 -9.48 -16.73 -5.53
CA ARG A 353 -10.86 -16.89 -6.03
C ARG A 353 -11.84 -15.92 -5.39
N CYS A 354 -11.42 -14.68 -5.20
CA CYS A 354 -12.24 -13.62 -4.62
C CYS A 354 -12.60 -12.52 -5.62
N GLY A 355 -12.43 -12.81 -6.91
CA GLY A 355 -12.72 -11.92 -8.02
C GLY A 355 -12.04 -12.34 -9.31
N THR A 356 -12.11 -11.46 -10.30
CA THR A 356 -11.59 -11.68 -11.66
C THR A 356 -10.47 -10.70 -12.01
N ARG A 357 -9.70 -11.05 -13.03
CA ARG A 357 -8.65 -10.21 -13.59
C ARG A 357 -8.88 -10.02 -15.10
N LEU A 358 -8.98 -8.78 -15.55
CA LEU A 358 -9.07 -8.41 -16.95
C LEU A 358 -7.84 -7.57 -17.34
N PRO A 359 -6.90 -8.06 -18.16
CA PRO A 359 -5.76 -7.24 -18.61
C PRO A 359 -6.23 -5.96 -19.31
N ALA A 360 -5.65 -4.80 -18.99
CA ALA A 360 -6.05 -3.50 -19.56
C ALA A 360 -6.01 -3.46 -21.10
N LYS A 361 -5.09 -4.19 -21.72
CA LYS A 361 -5.02 -4.34 -23.18
C LYS A 361 -6.23 -5.06 -23.79
N LYS A 362 -7.00 -5.80 -22.98
CA LYS A 362 -8.21 -6.53 -23.39
C LYS A 362 -9.49 -5.83 -22.91
N LEU A 363 -9.40 -4.63 -22.36
CA LEU A 363 -10.52 -3.89 -21.79
C LEU A 363 -11.47 -3.45 -22.92
N THR A 364 -12.66 -4.04 -22.92
CA THR A 364 -13.84 -3.67 -23.73
C THR A 364 -15.09 -3.83 -22.89
N ALA A 365 -16.19 -3.12 -23.22
CA ALA A 365 -17.44 -3.18 -22.45
C ALA A 365 -17.94 -4.64 -22.31
N ALA A 366 -17.99 -5.40 -23.39
CA ALA A 366 -18.45 -6.80 -23.36
C ALA A 366 -17.58 -7.70 -22.47
N ARG A 367 -16.25 -7.57 -22.52
CA ARG A 367 -15.35 -8.34 -21.65
C ARG A 367 -15.42 -7.92 -20.21
N LEU A 368 -15.53 -6.63 -19.95
CA LEU A 368 -15.67 -6.11 -18.60
C LEU A 368 -16.98 -6.61 -17.98
N LEU A 369 -18.09 -6.53 -18.70
CA LEU A 369 -19.38 -7.07 -18.25
C LEU A 369 -19.28 -8.54 -17.88
N ALA A 370 -18.70 -9.37 -18.76
CA ALA A 370 -18.50 -10.80 -18.47
C ALA A 370 -17.67 -11.03 -17.20
N ASN A 371 -16.58 -10.26 -17.01
CA ASN A 371 -15.74 -10.37 -15.83
C ASN A 371 -16.44 -9.88 -14.55
N VAL A 372 -17.23 -8.79 -14.60
CA VAL A 372 -18.02 -8.30 -13.47
C VAL A 372 -19.07 -9.33 -13.07
N ARG A 373 -19.85 -9.85 -14.03
CA ARG A 373 -20.84 -10.90 -13.76
C ARG A 373 -20.20 -12.14 -13.14
N GLN A 374 -19.03 -12.57 -13.65
CA GLN A 374 -18.27 -13.65 -13.06
C GLN A 374 -17.76 -13.32 -11.66
N ALA A 375 -17.24 -12.12 -11.41
CA ALA A 375 -16.80 -11.69 -10.09
C ALA A 375 -17.94 -11.75 -9.07
N MET A 376 -19.13 -11.29 -9.44
CA MET A 376 -20.34 -11.33 -8.56
C MET A 376 -20.67 -12.74 -8.08
N THR A 377 -20.29 -13.81 -8.78
CA THR A 377 -20.46 -15.20 -8.33
C THR A 377 -19.39 -15.66 -7.32
N MET A 378 -18.36 -14.83 -7.04
CA MET A 378 -17.21 -15.18 -6.20
C MET A 378 -17.32 -14.65 -4.76
N THR A 379 -18.52 -14.33 -4.28
CA THR A 379 -18.75 -13.78 -2.94
C THR A 379 -18.21 -14.69 -1.82
N ASP A 380 -18.32 -16.00 -1.94
CA ASP A 380 -17.76 -16.92 -0.95
C ASP A 380 -16.22 -16.84 -0.89
N GLY A 381 -15.58 -16.62 -2.01
CA GLY A 381 -14.14 -16.36 -2.07
C GLY A 381 -13.76 -15.05 -1.39
N ALA A 382 -14.52 -13.98 -1.63
CA ALA A 382 -14.31 -12.70 -0.97
C ALA A 382 -14.55 -12.79 0.54
N ARG A 383 -15.58 -13.52 1.00
CA ARG A 383 -15.84 -13.78 2.43
C ARG A 383 -14.71 -14.56 3.10
N ARG A 384 -14.14 -15.56 2.42
CA ARG A 384 -12.96 -16.29 2.95
C ARG A 384 -11.76 -15.36 3.13
N VAL A 385 -11.55 -14.44 2.18
CA VAL A 385 -10.48 -13.43 2.31
C VAL A 385 -10.78 -12.47 3.45
N ALA A 386 -12.02 -11.99 3.58
CA ALA A 386 -12.45 -11.15 4.71
C ALA A 386 -12.17 -11.80 6.07
N ALA A 387 -12.56 -13.07 6.23
CA ALA A 387 -12.29 -13.84 7.44
C ALA A 387 -10.79 -13.98 7.73
N GLY A 388 -9.98 -14.26 6.70
CA GLY A 388 -8.52 -14.32 6.83
C GLY A 388 -7.89 -12.99 7.21
N PHE A 389 -8.35 -11.90 6.65
CA PHE A 389 -7.93 -10.55 7.02
C PHE A 389 -8.26 -10.24 8.49
N ALA A 390 -9.46 -10.54 8.93
CA ALA A 390 -9.86 -10.36 10.33
C ALA A 390 -9.00 -11.21 11.28
N ALA A 391 -8.74 -12.47 10.93
CA ALA A 391 -7.90 -13.40 11.71
C ALA A 391 -6.42 -12.94 11.78
N THR A 392 -5.97 -12.08 10.87
CA THR A 392 -4.58 -11.56 10.89
C THR A 392 -4.37 -10.53 12.02
N GLY A 393 -5.42 -9.95 12.61
CA GLY A 393 -5.36 -9.12 13.80
C GLY A 393 -5.26 -7.61 13.57
N GLY A 394 -5.14 -7.14 12.34
CA GLY A 394 -5.25 -5.73 11.96
C GLY A 394 -4.23 -4.80 12.66
N VAL A 395 -4.65 -3.55 12.82
CA VAL A 395 -3.84 -2.49 13.45
C VAL A 395 -3.48 -2.81 14.90
N ALA A 396 -4.34 -3.53 15.63
CA ALA A 396 -4.09 -3.93 17.01
C ALA A 396 -2.88 -4.86 17.12
N ARG A 397 -2.75 -5.83 16.20
CA ARG A 397 -1.55 -6.67 16.08
C ARG A 397 -0.33 -5.85 15.69
N GLY A 398 -0.47 -4.94 14.71
CA GLY A 398 0.61 -4.07 14.26
C GLY A 398 1.19 -3.23 15.39
N ALA A 399 0.32 -2.56 16.17
CA ALA A 399 0.70 -1.77 17.33
C ALA A 399 1.38 -2.63 18.41
N GLY A 400 0.82 -3.81 18.72
CA GLY A 400 1.43 -4.74 19.68
C GLY A 400 2.83 -5.20 19.26
N LEU A 401 3.08 -5.45 17.97
CA LEU A 401 4.40 -5.79 17.45
C LEU A 401 5.38 -4.62 17.58
N ILE A 402 4.95 -3.38 17.32
CA ILE A 402 5.77 -2.17 17.53
C ILE A 402 6.14 -2.05 19.00
N GLU A 403 5.18 -2.17 19.91
CA GLU A 403 5.44 -2.10 21.36
C GLU A 403 6.43 -3.16 21.82
N GLN A 404 6.27 -4.40 21.34
CA GLN A 404 7.07 -5.55 21.78
C GLN A 404 8.48 -5.56 21.19
N ARG A 405 8.65 -5.20 19.90
CA ARG A 405 9.89 -5.41 19.16
C ARG A 405 10.68 -4.13 18.90
N VAL A 406 10.01 -2.98 18.93
CA VAL A 406 10.64 -1.69 18.66
C VAL A 406 10.79 -0.90 19.96
N LEU A 407 9.71 -0.67 20.70
CA LEU A 407 9.74 0.18 21.90
C LEU A 407 10.36 -0.50 23.12
N ARG A 408 10.21 -1.83 23.32
CA ARG A 408 10.89 -2.55 24.42
C ARG A 408 12.40 -2.58 24.24
N THR A 409 12.88 -2.66 23.01
CA THR A 409 14.29 -2.57 22.72
C THR A 409 14.86 -1.21 23.12
N ALA A 410 14.11 -0.10 22.88
CA ALA A 410 14.48 1.24 23.33
C ALA A 410 14.67 1.32 24.85
N LEU A 411 13.76 0.73 25.62
CA LEU A 411 13.84 0.71 27.10
C LEU A 411 15.03 -0.09 27.63
N SER A 412 15.45 -1.14 26.95
CA SER A 412 16.62 -1.93 27.33
C SER A 412 17.96 -1.22 27.08
N PHE A 413 18.04 -0.35 26.07
CA PHE A 413 19.21 0.49 25.83
C PHE A 413 19.29 1.65 26.83
N ALA A 414 18.19 2.33 27.13
CA ALA A 414 18.15 3.40 28.12
C ALA A 414 18.48 2.94 29.56
N GLY A 415 18.19 1.67 29.90
CA GLY A 415 18.52 1.08 31.20
C GLY A 415 20.03 0.77 31.36
N LYS A 416 20.74 0.46 30.28
CA LYS A 416 22.18 0.18 30.33
C LYS A 416 23.05 1.42 30.52
N ASP A 417 22.61 2.57 30.03
CA ASP A 417 23.32 3.84 30.20
C ASP A 417 23.23 4.38 31.64
N LEU A 418 22.21 3.95 32.40
CA LEU A 418 22.05 4.33 33.82
C LEU A 418 22.85 3.44 34.79
N GLU A 419 23.20 2.23 34.42
CA GLU A 419 24.01 1.32 35.26
C GLU A 419 25.54 1.45 35.07
N GLY A 420 25.98 2.14 33.99
CA GLY A 420 27.42 2.35 33.69
C GLY A 420 28.10 3.51 34.45
N GLY A 421 27.38 4.23 35.31
CA GLY A 421 27.81 5.49 35.92
C GLY A 421 28.54 5.41 37.29
N THR A 422 28.85 4.25 37.82
CA THR A 422 29.62 4.14 39.09
C THR A 422 31.03 3.65 38.83
N ARG A 423 31.97 4.59 38.63
CA ARG A 423 33.41 4.28 38.81
C ARG A 423 33.71 4.33 40.32
N PRO A 424 34.33 3.28 40.90
CA PRO A 424 34.91 3.42 42.23
C PRO A 424 36.20 4.24 42.17
N ARG A 425 36.44 4.99 43.23
CA ARG A 425 37.66 5.74 43.50
C ARG A 425 38.87 4.77 43.72
#